data_fe2e17c94aae78a148ab728f50fa48ea
#
_entry.id   fe2e17c94aae78a148ab728f50fa48ea
#
_cell.length_a   1.000
_cell.length_b   1.000
_cell.length_c   1.000
_cell.angle_alpha   90.00
_cell.angle_beta   90.00
_cell.angle_gamma   90.00
#
_symmetry.space_group_name_H-M   'P 1'
#
loop_
_entity.id
_entity.type
_entity.pdbx_description
1 polymer ?
#
loop_
_entity_poly.entity_id
_entity_poly.type
_entity_poly.pdbx_seq_one_letter_code
_entity_poly.pdbx_strand_id
1 'polypeptide(L)'
;HETSVQWLESYQAPGEVKIEAQATADNLAMLVEGNRVYNTDSESVARIAHVDIVETEAGETITARGQLTGQLLADRVVMATENVTNVEAGMYSLYSKNRRGLPLEIAASEGYTETTETEITWDAVLDGVTTLAEASGLGFKVLFNPETGVETYKVYRGIDRSDEDSPDYVGYFGQDVGNIQNITLTTGATNYKNVAVVAGAGEGADRAVRIVSLGNVSGEVRREMFG
;
A
#
# COMPACT_ATOMS: atom_id res chain seq x y z
N HIS A 1 -9.42 20.06 20.21
CA HIS A 1 -9.67 18.62 20.42
C HIS A 1 -10.18 18.05 19.11
N GLU A 2 -9.57 16.96 18.66
CA GLU A 2 -10.06 16.15 17.56
C GLU A 2 -11.38 15.47 17.98
N THR A 3 -12.28 15.30 17.03
CA THR A 3 -13.50 14.52 17.21
C THR A 3 -13.24 13.05 16.84
N SER A 4 -12.42 12.84 15.81
CA SER A 4 -12.05 11.52 15.31
C SER A 4 -10.71 11.60 14.58
N VAL A 5 -9.87 10.58 14.76
CA VAL A 5 -8.66 10.36 13.98
C VAL A 5 -8.69 8.92 13.46
N GLN A 6 -8.57 8.77 12.14
CA GLN A 6 -8.39 7.50 11.48
C GLN A 6 -7.00 7.49 10.88
N TRP A 7 -6.18 6.52 11.27
CA TRP A 7 -4.83 6.30 10.81
C TRP A 7 -4.73 4.90 10.26
N LEU A 8 -4.53 4.77 8.97
CA LEU A 8 -4.44 3.49 8.29
C LEU A 8 -3.04 3.30 7.73
N GLU A 9 -2.37 2.26 8.15
CA GLU A 9 -1.11 1.82 7.55
C GLU A 9 -1.35 0.63 6.64
N SER A 10 -0.64 0.57 5.53
CA SER A 10 -0.73 -0.50 4.56
C SER A 10 0.64 -1.14 4.34
N TYR A 11 0.66 -2.44 4.06
CA TYR A 11 1.89 -3.19 3.91
C TYR A 11 2.58 -2.96 2.55
N GLN A 12 1.80 -2.91 1.48
CA GLN A 12 2.27 -2.83 0.09
C GLN A 12 1.74 -1.60 -0.65
N ALA A 13 1.22 -0.64 0.08
CA ALA A 13 0.75 0.63 -0.45
C ALA A 13 0.95 1.74 0.57
N PRO A 14 0.93 3.02 0.19
CA PRO A 14 0.84 4.12 1.14
C PRO A 14 -0.45 4.02 1.95
N GLY A 15 -0.34 4.27 3.24
CA GLY A 15 -1.49 4.41 4.12
C GLY A 15 -2.13 5.79 4.01
N GLU A 16 -3.19 6.03 4.79
CA GLU A 16 -3.96 7.26 4.77
C GLU A 16 -4.30 7.77 6.16
N VAL A 17 -4.62 9.05 6.26
CA VAL A 17 -5.08 9.69 7.48
C VAL A 17 -6.34 10.51 7.21
N LYS A 18 -7.26 10.46 8.16
CA LYS A 18 -8.41 11.37 8.24
C LYS A 18 -8.53 11.90 9.65
N ILE A 19 -8.60 13.22 9.77
CA ILE A 19 -8.76 13.93 11.05
C ILE A 19 -10.01 14.78 10.97
N GLU A 20 -10.92 14.59 11.91
CA GLU A 20 -12.11 15.41 12.07
C GLU A 20 -12.00 16.16 13.39
N ALA A 21 -12.19 17.48 13.35
CA ALA A 21 -12.09 18.33 14.52
C ALA A 21 -13.06 19.51 14.45
N GLN A 22 -13.26 20.22 15.56
CA GLN A 22 -13.93 21.51 15.53
C GLN A 22 -13.04 22.54 14.82
N ALA A 23 -13.62 23.44 14.04
CA ALA A 23 -12.92 24.48 13.29
C ALA A 23 -12.50 25.64 14.20
N THR A 24 -11.71 25.36 15.24
CA THR A 24 -11.09 26.37 16.09
C THR A 24 -9.96 27.07 15.34
N ALA A 25 -9.57 28.27 15.78
CA ALA A 25 -8.46 29.02 15.19
C ALA A 25 -7.16 28.18 15.12
N ASP A 26 -6.87 27.40 16.17
CA ASP A 26 -5.69 26.55 16.21
C ASP A 26 -5.80 25.39 15.22
N ASN A 27 -6.95 24.70 15.14
CA ASN A 27 -7.15 23.60 14.22
C ASN A 27 -7.11 24.08 12.76
N LEU A 28 -7.71 25.21 12.45
CA LEU A 28 -7.63 25.84 11.13
C LEU A 28 -6.21 26.24 10.74
N ALA A 29 -5.38 26.64 11.70
CA ALA A 29 -3.97 26.97 11.45
C ALA A 29 -3.08 25.73 11.27
N MET A 30 -3.40 24.62 11.95
CA MET A 30 -2.60 23.39 11.91
C MET A 30 -3.00 22.44 10.77
N LEU A 31 -4.31 22.30 10.53
CA LEU A 31 -4.84 21.34 9.55
C LEU A 31 -4.95 21.98 8.17
N VAL A 32 -3.82 22.35 7.58
CA VAL A 32 -3.75 22.97 6.24
C VAL A 32 -3.05 22.03 5.26
N GLU A 33 -3.41 22.14 3.98
CA GLU A 33 -2.78 21.39 2.90
C GLU A 33 -1.25 21.55 2.91
N GLY A 34 -0.54 20.45 2.77
CA GLY A 34 0.91 20.38 2.77
C GLY A 34 1.54 20.19 4.14
N ASN A 35 0.83 20.43 5.22
CA ASN A 35 1.34 20.17 6.56
C ASN A 35 1.52 18.68 6.81
N ARG A 36 2.51 18.35 7.65
CA ARG A 36 2.77 17.01 8.12
C ARG A 36 2.08 16.74 9.44
N VAL A 37 1.51 15.55 9.54
CA VAL A 37 0.90 15.03 10.77
C VAL A 37 1.54 13.69 11.07
N TYR A 38 1.95 13.48 12.30
CA TYR A 38 2.47 12.19 12.75
C TYR A 38 1.73 11.70 13.99
N ASN A 39 1.66 10.40 14.14
CA ASN A 39 1.13 9.71 15.31
C ASN A 39 2.30 9.22 16.15
N THR A 40 2.28 9.49 17.46
CA THR A 40 3.35 9.06 18.39
C THR A 40 3.44 7.55 18.56
N ASP A 41 2.36 6.82 18.23
CA ASP A 41 2.29 5.36 18.28
C ASP A 41 2.69 4.70 16.95
N SER A 42 3.06 5.51 15.95
CA SER A 42 3.47 5.08 14.61
C SER A 42 4.84 5.65 14.27
N GLU A 43 5.60 4.90 13.47
CA GLU A 43 6.87 5.37 12.90
C GLU A 43 6.67 6.17 11.60
N SER A 44 5.43 6.43 11.21
CA SER A 44 5.09 7.04 9.92
C SER A 44 4.60 8.48 10.07
N VAL A 45 4.68 9.24 9.00
CA VAL A 45 4.16 10.60 8.89
C VAL A 45 3.23 10.72 7.69
N ALA A 46 2.15 11.45 7.83
CA ALA A 46 1.24 11.77 6.75
C ALA A 46 1.40 13.22 6.30
N ARG A 47 1.06 13.48 5.04
CA ARG A 47 0.93 14.82 4.49
C ARG A 47 -0.54 15.11 4.19
N ILE A 48 -1.06 16.21 4.72
CA ILE A 48 -2.43 16.66 4.43
C ILE A 48 -2.51 17.07 2.96
N ALA A 49 -3.44 16.45 2.24
CA ALA A 49 -3.67 16.69 0.82
C ALA A 49 -4.99 17.40 0.53
N HIS A 50 -5.96 17.30 1.45
CA HIS A 50 -7.30 17.86 1.26
C HIS A 50 -7.90 18.29 2.59
N VAL A 51 -8.57 19.43 2.60
CA VAL A 51 -9.23 19.99 3.79
C VAL A 51 -10.63 20.47 3.42
N ASP A 52 -11.63 19.96 4.13
CA ASP A 52 -13.02 20.41 4.06
C ASP A 52 -13.38 21.15 5.35
N ILE A 53 -14.05 22.29 5.22
CA ILE A 53 -14.63 23.03 6.34
C ILE A 53 -16.15 23.07 6.12
N VAL A 54 -16.90 22.60 7.09
CA VAL A 54 -18.36 22.51 7.01
C VAL A 54 -18.99 23.21 8.19
N GLU A 55 -19.84 24.18 7.91
CA GLU A 55 -20.67 24.88 8.90
C GLU A 55 -22.04 24.19 9.00
N THR A 56 -22.45 23.87 10.22
CA THR A 56 -23.75 23.28 10.54
C THR A 56 -24.39 24.03 11.70
N GLU A 57 -25.67 23.71 11.99
CA GLU A 57 -26.34 24.26 13.18
C GLU A 57 -25.64 23.88 14.49
N ALA A 58 -24.88 22.79 14.52
CA ALA A 58 -24.11 22.32 15.66
C ALA A 58 -22.73 23.00 15.79
N GLY A 59 -22.36 23.82 14.82
CA GLY A 59 -21.07 24.51 14.76
C GLY A 59 -20.27 24.15 13.51
N GLU A 60 -19.08 24.71 13.43
CA GLU A 60 -18.16 24.55 12.30
C GLU A 60 -17.16 23.42 12.58
N THR A 61 -17.00 22.53 11.61
CA THR A 61 -16.07 21.40 11.67
C THR A 61 -15.07 21.44 10.53
N ILE A 62 -13.85 20.94 10.78
CA ILE A 62 -12.79 20.76 9.81
C ILE A 62 -12.49 19.28 9.66
N THR A 63 -12.39 18.81 8.41
CA THR A 63 -11.95 17.47 8.07
C THR A 63 -10.69 17.57 7.20
N ALA A 64 -9.57 17.11 7.71
CA ALA A 64 -8.32 17.01 6.97
C ALA A 64 -8.09 15.55 6.54
N ARG A 65 -7.77 15.35 5.27
CA ARG A 65 -7.42 14.03 4.70
C ARG A 65 -6.03 14.11 4.09
N GLY A 66 -5.30 13.02 4.22
CA GLY A 66 -3.97 12.93 3.66
C GLY A 66 -3.53 11.48 3.51
N GLN A 67 -2.33 11.32 2.98
CA GLN A 67 -1.71 10.02 2.79
C GLN A 67 -0.36 10.00 3.49
N LEU A 68 0.08 8.80 3.90
CA LEU A 68 1.43 8.61 4.41
C LEU A 68 2.45 8.95 3.32
N THR A 69 3.60 9.47 3.72
CA THR A 69 4.55 10.09 2.79
C THR A 69 5.16 9.14 1.77
N GLY A 70 4.98 7.83 1.91
CA GLY A 70 5.20 6.87 0.83
C GLY A 70 4.47 7.21 -0.47
N GLN A 71 3.36 7.94 -0.41
CA GLN A 71 2.63 8.44 -1.58
C GLN A 71 3.46 9.40 -2.46
N LEU A 72 4.50 10.03 -1.91
CA LEU A 72 5.39 10.89 -2.70
C LEU A 72 6.10 10.16 -3.84
N LEU A 73 6.20 8.82 -3.77
CA LEU A 73 6.74 8.02 -4.87
C LEU A 73 5.85 8.11 -6.14
N ALA A 74 4.55 8.36 -5.98
CA ALA A 74 3.63 8.56 -7.11
C ALA A 74 3.89 9.85 -7.89
N ASP A 75 4.54 10.83 -7.28
CA ASP A 75 4.88 12.10 -7.91
C ASP A 75 6.08 11.99 -8.88
N ARG A 76 6.59 10.80 -9.10
CA ARG A 76 7.75 10.54 -9.96
C ARG A 76 7.49 9.42 -10.94
N VAL A 77 7.97 9.59 -12.16
CA VAL A 77 7.85 8.63 -13.24
C VAL A 77 9.20 7.95 -13.46
N VAL A 78 9.20 6.67 -13.73
CA VAL A 78 10.35 5.87 -14.16
C VAL A 78 10.66 6.23 -15.61
N MET A 79 11.69 7.04 -15.83
CA MET A 79 12.01 7.60 -17.16
C MET A 79 12.89 6.69 -18.04
N ALA A 80 13.53 5.69 -17.45
CA ALA A 80 14.35 4.73 -18.17
C ALA A 80 13.92 3.32 -17.77
N THR A 81 13.98 2.40 -18.72
CA THR A 81 13.66 0.99 -18.46
C THR A 81 14.55 0.42 -17.36
N GLU A 82 13.93 -0.11 -16.33
CA GLU A 82 14.56 -0.82 -15.23
C GLU A 82 14.23 -2.32 -15.33
N ASN A 83 15.27 -3.12 -15.57
CA ASN A 83 15.16 -4.59 -15.51
C ASN A 83 15.48 -5.04 -14.10
N VAL A 84 14.48 -5.51 -13.38
CA VAL A 84 14.60 -5.91 -11.99
C VAL A 84 14.78 -7.41 -11.88
N THR A 85 15.86 -7.84 -11.24
CA THR A 85 16.13 -9.25 -10.93
C THR A 85 16.09 -9.54 -9.43
N ASN A 86 16.64 -8.67 -8.58
CA ASN A 86 16.46 -8.71 -7.13
C ASN A 86 15.44 -7.64 -6.73
N VAL A 87 14.42 -8.05 -5.99
CA VAL A 87 13.26 -7.18 -5.69
C VAL A 87 13.65 -6.03 -4.78
N GLU A 88 14.33 -6.26 -3.65
CA GLU A 88 14.71 -5.20 -2.73
C GLU A 88 15.59 -4.16 -3.40
N ALA A 89 16.61 -4.62 -4.12
CA ALA A 89 17.51 -3.72 -4.87
C ALA A 89 16.76 -2.95 -5.95
N GLY A 90 15.79 -3.58 -6.63
CA GLY A 90 14.92 -2.96 -7.63
C GLY A 90 14.06 -1.86 -7.03
N MET A 91 13.38 -2.11 -5.92
CA MET A 91 12.54 -1.12 -5.23
C MET A 91 13.36 0.12 -4.80
N TYR A 92 14.57 -0.07 -4.28
CA TYR A 92 15.48 1.04 -3.97
C TYR A 92 16.02 1.75 -5.20
N SER A 93 16.33 1.00 -6.28
CA SER A 93 16.80 1.55 -7.55
C SER A 93 15.76 2.44 -8.21
N LEU A 94 14.51 1.98 -8.29
CA LEU A 94 13.38 2.74 -8.84
C LEU A 94 13.27 4.12 -8.17
N TYR A 95 13.33 4.16 -6.85
CA TYR A 95 13.29 5.43 -6.13
C TYR A 95 14.58 6.25 -6.35
N SER A 96 15.76 5.68 -6.11
CA SER A 96 17.01 6.42 -6.10
C SER A 96 17.33 7.08 -7.45
N LYS A 97 17.06 6.39 -8.56
CA LYS A 97 17.27 6.92 -9.92
C LYS A 97 16.22 7.95 -10.32
N ASN A 98 15.03 7.89 -9.75
CA ASN A 98 13.91 8.72 -10.17
C ASN A 98 13.47 9.76 -9.14
N ARG A 99 14.14 9.89 -7.99
CA ARG A 99 13.72 10.80 -6.91
C ARG A 99 13.68 12.28 -7.27
N ARG A 100 14.54 12.75 -8.19
CA ARG A 100 14.57 14.14 -8.68
C ARG A 100 14.23 15.19 -7.60
N GLY A 101 15.00 15.16 -6.48
CA GLY A 101 14.86 16.11 -5.38
C GLY A 101 13.81 15.74 -4.33
N LEU A 102 13.12 14.59 -4.41
CA LEU A 102 12.34 14.11 -3.25
C LEU A 102 13.28 13.87 -2.05
N PRO A 103 12.91 14.38 -0.86
CA PRO A 103 13.83 14.45 0.28
C PRO A 103 13.88 13.15 1.11
N LEU A 104 13.27 12.04 0.65
CA LEU A 104 13.32 10.79 1.40
C LEU A 104 14.74 10.22 1.37
N GLU A 105 15.27 9.87 2.53
CA GLU A 105 16.46 9.05 2.64
C GLU A 105 16.15 7.59 2.29
N ILE A 106 17.19 6.81 2.01
CA ILE A 106 17.05 5.37 1.70
C ILE A 106 17.63 4.59 2.88
N ALA A 107 16.86 3.67 3.42
CA ALA A 107 17.32 2.76 4.46
C ALA A 107 18.43 1.82 3.94
N ALA A 108 19.23 1.29 4.85
CA ALA A 108 20.14 0.21 4.51
C ALA A 108 19.35 -1.02 4.03
N SER A 109 19.92 -1.75 3.05
CA SER A 109 19.36 -3.02 2.60
C SER A 109 19.36 -4.05 3.72
N GLU A 110 18.28 -4.78 3.86
CA GLU A 110 18.14 -5.92 4.79
C GLU A 110 18.68 -7.23 4.16
N GLY A 111 19.00 -7.21 2.86
CA GLY A 111 19.58 -8.35 2.14
C GLY A 111 18.54 -9.40 1.73
N TYR A 112 17.31 -8.99 1.44
CA TYR A 112 16.28 -9.90 0.95
C TYR A 112 16.66 -10.50 -0.41
N THR A 113 16.34 -11.78 -0.59
CA THR A 113 16.81 -12.59 -1.73
C THR A 113 15.73 -12.88 -2.77
N GLU A 114 14.54 -12.30 -2.62
CA GLU A 114 13.44 -12.45 -3.57
C GLU A 114 13.84 -11.94 -4.95
N THR A 115 13.55 -12.75 -5.95
CA THR A 115 13.90 -12.48 -7.34
C THR A 115 12.65 -12.37 -8.22
N THR A 116 12.76 -11.59 -9.27
CA THR A 116 11.75 -11.46 -10.33
C THR A 116 12.44 -11.22 -11.66
N GLU A 117 11.71 -11.34 -12.76
CA GLU A 117 12.13 -10.89 -14.09
C GLU A 117 11.09 -9.88 -14.58
N THR A 118 11.16 -8.66 -14.06
CA THR A 118 10.18 -7.61 -14.34
C THR A 118 10.86 -6.39 -14.96
N GLU A 119 10.29 -5.92 -16.04
CA GLU A 119 10.66 -4.66 -16.68
C GLU A 119 9.68 -3.57 -16.26
N ILE A 120 10.17 -2.44 -15.77
CA ILE A 120 9.37 -1.29 -15.35
C ILE A 120 9.85 -0.07 -16.12
N THR A 121 8.93 0.60 -16.81
CA THR A 121 9.22 1.80 -17.61
C THR A 121 7.96 2.65 -17.75
N TRP A 122 8.11 3.97 -17.72
CA TRP A 122 7.05 4.98 -17.88
C TRP A 122 5.92 4.94 -16.87
N ASP A 123 5.98 4.08 -15.86
CA ASP A 123 5.05 4.01 -14.74
C ASP A 123 5.41 5.03 -13.65
N ALA A 124 4.46 5.34 -12.75
CA ALA A 124 4.81 6.02 -11.52
C ALA A 124 5.76 5.13 -10.70
N VAL A 125 6.72 5.76 -10.00
CA VAL A 125 7.64 5.00 -9.14
C VAL A 125 6.87 4.19 -8.10
N LEU A 126 5.78 4.73 -7.56
CA LEU A 126 4.92 4.02 -6.63
C LEU A 126 4.33 2.74 -7.24
N ASP A 127 3.81 2.81 -8.46
CA ASP A 127 3.20 1.66 -9.14
C ASP A 127 4.23 0.55 -9.39
N GLY A 128 5.44 0.94 -9.83
CA GLY A 128 6.54 -0.01 -9.99
C GLY A 128 6.96 -0.65 -8.67
N VAL A 129 7.05 0.11 -7.60
CA VAL A 129 7.37 -0.39 -6.25
C VAL A 129 6.27 -1.33 -5.74
N THR A 130 5.00 -0.96 -5.92
CA THR A 130 3.85 -1.79 -5.52
C THR A 130 3.83 -3.11 -6.28
N THR A 131 4.05 -3.08 -7.60
CA THR A 131 4.15 -4.28 -8.44
C THR A 131 5.22 -5.26 -7.91
N LEU A 132 6.40 -4.74 -7.58
CA LEU A 132 7.49 -5.54 -7.02
C LEU A 132 7.16 -6.07 -5.63
N ALA A 133 6.52 -5.26 -4.78
CA ALA A 133 6.10 -5.63 -3.45
C ALA A 133 5.08 -6.79 -3.47
N GLU A 134 4.04 -6.67 -4.31
CA GLU A 134 3.00 -7.69 -4.46
C GLU A 134 3.56 -9.01 -5.03
N ALA A 135 4.45 -8.93 -6.01
CA ALA A 135 5.07 -10.12 -6.61
C ALA A 135 5.97 -10.89 -5.64
N SER A 136 6.55 -10.24 -4.64
CA SER A 136 7.55 -10.83 -3.74
C SER A 136 7.04 -11.10 -2.33
N GLY A 137 5.93 -10.49 -1.94
CA GLY A 137 5.46 -10.49 -0.56
C GLY A 137 6.26 -9.57 0.38
N LEU A 138 7.17 -8.73 -0.15
CA LEU A 138 7.81 -7.66 0.62
C LEU A 138 6.86 -6.46 0.75
N GLY A 139 7.07 -5.65 1.77
CA GLY A 139 6.37 -4.39 1.98
C GLY A 139 7.31 -3.20 1.87
N PHE A 140 6.73 -2.01 1.87
CA PHE A 140 7.50 -0.77 1.96
C PHE A 140 6.79 0.26 2.83
N LYS A 141 7.57 1.13 3.44
CA LYS A 141 7.08 2.25 4.25
C LYS A 141 8.06 3.41 4.24
N VAL A 142 7.62 4.56 4.71
CA VAL A 142 8.50 5.69 5.02
C VAL A 142 8.50 5.89 6.52
N LEU A 143 9.66 5.70 7.11
CA LEU A 143 9.90 5.95 8.54
C LEU A 143 10.10 7.45 8.77
N PHE A 144 9.58 7.96 9.86
CA PHE A 144 9.74 9.35 10.27
C PHE A 144 10.44 9.45 11.62
N ASN A 145 11.48 10.25 11.68
CA ASN A 145 12.12 10.60 12.95
C ASN A 145 11.65 12.02 13.36
N PRO A 146 10.81 12.15 14.39
CA PRO A 146 10.28 13.44 14.81
C PRO A 146 11.34 14.40 15.40
N GLU A 147 12.46 13.88 15.91
CA GLU A 147 13.54 14.71 16.48
C GLU A 147 14.36 15.39 15.38
N THR A 148 14.59 14.70 14.27
CA THR A 148 15.40 15.20 13.14
C THR A 148 14.57 15.71 11.97
N GLY A 149 13.30 15.33 11.90
CA GLY A 149 12.42 15.58 10.76
C GLY A 149 12.76 14.75 9.52
N VAL A 150 13.63 13.76 9.65
CA VAL A 150 14.09 12.92 8.54
C VAL A 150 13.05 11.86 8.22
N GLU A 151 12.75 11.72 6.93
CA GLU A 151 11.90 10.69 6.37
C GLU A 151 12.74 9.68 5.60
N THR A 152 12.61 8.38 5.90
CA THR A 152 13.46 7.32 5.34
C THR A 152 12.58 6.25 4.66
N TYR A 153 12.73 6.10 3.35
CA TYR A 153 12.09 5.02 2.58
C TYR A 153 12.76 3.69 2.91
N LYS A 154 11.95 2.72 3.34
CA LYS A 154 12.40 1.39 3.76
C LYS A 154 11.57 0.29 3.11
N VAL A 155 12.25 -0.72 2.56
CA VAL A 155 11.68 -2.01 2.18
C VAL A 155 11.81 -2.95 3.38
N TYR A 156 10.78 -3.74 3.67
CA TYR A 156 10.78 -4.62 4.83
C TYR A 156 9.92 -5.87 4.58
N ARG A 157 10.16 -6.88 5.40
CA ARG A 157 9.30 -8.06 5.47
C ARG A 157 8.40 -7.93 6.69
N GLY A 158 7.10 -8.10 6.49
CA GLY A 158 6.14 -8.20 7.58
C GLY A 158 6.31 -9.50 8.39
N ILE A 159 5.70 -9.52 9.55
CA ILE A 159 5.61 -10.70 10.38
C ILE A 159 4.31 -11.40 10.05
N ASP A 160 4.37 -12.67 9.65
CA ASP A 160 3.18 -13.51 9.53
C ASP A 160 2.66 -13.86 10.93
N ARG A 161 1.48 -13.36 11.26
CA ARG A 161 0.80 -13.58 12.54
C ARG A 161 -0.40 -14.51 12.41
N SER A 162 -0.59 -15.10 11.23
CA SER A 162 -1.68 -16.05 10.96
C SER A 162 -1.30 -17.50 11.23
N ASP A 163 0.00 -17.81 11.32
CA ASP A 163 0.52 -19.16 11.52
C ASP A 163 0.74 -19.43 13.02
N GLU A 164 0.13 -20.49 13.54
CA GLU A 164 0.30 -20.95 14.93
C GLU A 164 1.75 -21.38 15.22
N ASP A 165 2.50 -21.78 14.20
CA ASP A 165 3.91 -22.16 14.32
C ASP A 165 4.88 -20.96 14.21
N SER A 166 4.36 -19.75 14.01
CA SER A 166 5.19 -18.53 13.99
C SER A 166 5.80 -18.30 15.38
N PRO A 167 7.14 -18.14 15.49
CA PRO A 167 7.79 -17.82 16.77
C PRO A 167 7.41 -16.43 17.30
N ASP A 168 6.84 -15.59 16.44
CA ASP A 168 6.45 -14.24 16.74
C ASP A 168 4.93 -14.18 16.91
N TYR A 169 4.48 -13.99 18.10
CA TYR A 169 3.14 -13.62 18.54
C TYR A 169 1.99 -13.79 17.51
N VAL A 170 1.15 -14.79 17.69
CA VAL A 170 -0.11 -14.97 16.94
C VAL A 170 -1.12 -13.91 17.34
N GLY A 171 -1.69 -13.22 16.37
CA GLY A 171 -2.79 -12.28 16.60
C GLY A 171 -4.08 -13.02 16.95
N TYR A 172 -4.49 -12.98 18.22
CA TYR A 172 -5.77 -13.56 18.66
C TYR A 172 -6.87 -12.51 18.65
N PHE A 173 -7.95 -12.81 17.93
CA PHE A 173 -9.15 -11.97 17.86
C PHE A 173 -10.34 -12.75 18.42
N GLY A 174 -11.00 -12.22 19.47
CA GLY A 174 -12.12 -12.87 20.11
C GLY A 174 -13.00 -11.92 20.91
N GLN A 175 -14.27 -12.26 21.04
CA GLN A 175 -15.20 -11.51 21.90
C GLN A 175 -14.82 -11.65 23.38
N ASP A 176 -14.24 -12.78 23.76
CA ASP A 176 -13.78 -13.10 25.12
C ASP A 176 -12.61 -12.22 25.58
N VAL A 177 -11.77 -11.74 24.64
CA VAL A 177 -10.69 -10.78 24.92
C VAL A 177 -11.12 -9.32 24.68
N GLY A 178 -12.34 -9.08 24.22
CA GLY A 178 -12.91 -7.74 24.05
C GLY A 178 -12.33 -6.93 22.88
N ASN A 179 -11.57 -7.56 21.97
CA ASN A 179 -10.97 -6.88 20.82
C ASN A 179 -11.76 -7.04 19.51
N ILE A 180 -12.91 -7.74 19.55
CA ILE A 180 -13.91 -7.80 18.47
C ILE A 180 -15.26 -7.41 19.03
N GLN A 181 -15.89 -6.41 18.42
CA GLN A 181 -17.26 -5.98 18.77
C GLN A 181 -18.29 -6.55 17.79
N ASN A 182 -17.97 -6.58 16.50
CA ASN A 182 -18.85 -7.08 15.46
C ASN A 182 -18.08 -8.00 14.51
N ILE A 183 -18.68 -9.15 14.21
CA ILE A 183 -18.15 -10.11 13.24
C ILE A 183 -19.15 -10.22 12.10
N THR A 184 -18.73 -9.99 10.88
CA THR A 184 -19.51 -10.24 9.67
C THR A 184 -18.77 -11.22 8.79
N LEU A 185 -19.38 -12.38 8.52
CA LEU A 185 -18.88 -13.34 7.54
C LEU A 185 -19.65 -13.17 6.24
N THR A 186 -18.97 -12.77 5.19
CA THR A 186 -19.54 -12.71 3.84
C THR A 186 -18.89 -13.77 2.96
N THR A 187 -19.66 -14.66 2.40
CA THR A 187 -19.19 -15.66 1.43
C THR A 187 -19.79 -15.37 0.08
N GLY A 188 -18.97 -15.43 -0.96
CA GLY A 188 -19.42 -15.19 -2.33
C GLY A 188 -18.45 -15.75 -3.36
N ALA A 189 -18.98 -16.16 -4.50
CA ALA A 189 -18.23 -16.71 -5.61
C ALA A 189 -18.33 -15.85 -6.88
N THR A 190 -18.75 -14.60 -6.76
CA THR A 190 -19.00 -13.71 -7.92
C THR A 190 -17.77 -13.54 -8.79
N ASN A 191 -16.62 -13.34 -8.18
CA ASN A 191 -15.34 -13.13 -8.88
C ASN A 191 -14.47 -14.40 -8.94
N TYR A 192 -15.00 -15.52 -8.44
CA TYR A 192 -14.27 -16.78 -8.46
C TYR A 192 -14.09 -17.28 -9.90
N LYS A 193 -12.85 -17.62 -10.28
CA LYS A 193 -12.44 -18.22 -11.54
C LYS A 193 -11.64 -19.47 -11.25
N ASN A 194 -11.84 -20.49 -12.05
CA ASN A 194 -11.16 -21.79 -11.89
C ASN A 194 -10.51 -22.29 -13.19
N VAL A 195 -10.63 -21.52 -14.25
CA VAL A 195 -9.93 -21.79 -15.52
C VAL A 195 -9.33 -20.48 -16.03
N ALA A 196 -8.06 -20.48 -16.39
CA ALA A 196 -7.41 -19.41 -17.10
C ALA A 196 -7.13 -19.80 -18.54
N VAL A 197 -7.54 -18.97 -19.48
CA VAL A 197 -7.17 -19.05 -20.89
C VAL A 197 -6.02 -18.06 -21.09
N VAL A 198 -4.80 -18.59 -21.22
CA VAL A 198 -3.58 -17.78 -21.36
C VAL A 198 -3.19 -17.74 -22.84
N ALA A 199 -3.03 -16.54 -23.37
CA ALA A 199 -2.62 -16.33 -24.76
C ALA A 199 -1.18 -15.84 -24.80
N GLY A 200 -0.36 -16.57 -25.54
CA GLY A 200 1.05 -16.26 -25.79
C GLY A 200 1.28 -15.51 -27.11
N ALA A 201 2.45 -15.71 -27.70
CA ALA A 201 2.86 -15.09 -28.96
C ALA A 201 1.97 -15.50 -30.13
N GLY A 202 1.87 -14.62 -31.16
CA GLY A 202 1.06 -14.79 -32.35
C GLY A 202 -0.18 -13.92 -32.37
N GLU A 203 -0.86 -13.85 -33.52
CA GLU A 203 -2.07 -13.07 -33.75
C GLU A 203 -3.19 -13.96 -34.32
N GLY A 204 -4.42 -13.61 -33.99
CA GLY A 204 -5.59 -14.31 -34.51
C GLY A 204 -5.57 -15.81 -34.24
N ALA A 205 -5.76 -16.61 -35.29
CA ALA A 205 -5.80 -18.09 -35.21
C ALA A 205 -4.42 -18.73 -34.95
N ASP A 206 -3.34 -18.02 -35.24
CA ASP A 206 -1.97 -18.49 -35.04
C ASP A 206 -1.42 -18.19 -33.64
N ARG A 207 -2.23 -17.58 -32.78
CA ARG A 207 -1.84 -17.26 -31.42
C ARG A 207 -1.76 -18.53 -30.58
N ALA A 208 -0.62 -18.73 -29.91
CA ALA A 208 -0.47 -19.82 -28.95
C ALA A 208 -1.41 -19.62 -27.76
N VAL A 209 -2.27 -20.59 -27.49
CA VAL A 209 -3.21 -20.54 -26.37
C VAL A 209 -2.98 -21.73 -25.45
N ARG A 210 -2.94 -21.49 -24.15
CA ARG A 210 -2.88 -22.52 -23.13
C ARG A 210 -4.00 -22.34 -22.12
N ILE A 211 -4.62 -23.47 -21.76
CA ILE A 211 -5.66 -23.49 -20.73
C ILE A 211 -5.08 -24.10 -19.46
N VAL A 212 -5.19 -23.35 -18.35
CA VAL A 212 -4.83 -23.81 -17.01
C VAL A 212 -6.09 -23.93 -16.19
N SER A 213 -6.33 -25.10 -15.59
CA SER A 213 -7.56 -25.40 -14.85
C SER A 213 -7.26 -25.90 -13.45
N LEU A 214 -8.00 -25.42 -12.47
CA LEU A 214 -8.01 -25.96 -11.12
C LEU A 214 -8.91 -27.20 -11.07
N GLY A 215 -8.33 -28.35 -11.37
CA GLY A 215 -9.06 -29.61 -11.48
C GLY A 215 -9.80 -29.78 -12.81
N ASN A 216 -10.60 -30.84 -12.88
CA ASN A 216 -11.38 -31.16 -14.08
C ASN A 216 -12.79 -30.54 -13.97
N VAL A 217 -12.93 -29.31 -14.42
CA VAL A 217 -14.18 -28.53 -14.32
C VAL A 217 -14.83 -28.34 -15.69
N SER A 218 -16.13 -28.53 -15.74
CA SER A 218 -16.94 -28.39 -16.96
C SER A 218 -18.36 -27.86 -16.65
N GLY A 219 -19.13 -27.50 -17.66
CA GLY A 219 -20.50 -27.02 -17.50
C GLY A 219 -20.59 -25.74 -16.67
N GLU A 220 -21.63 -25.62 -15.87
CA GLU A 220 -21.93 -24.40 -15.09
C GLU A 220 -20.89 -24.07 -14.00
N VAL A 221 -20.13 -25.07 -13.54
CA VAL A 221 -19.07 -24.86 -12.53
C VAL A 221 -17.77 -24.31 -13.12
N ARG A 222 -17.63 -24.38 -14.45
CA ARG A 222 -16.47 -23.83 -15.18
C ARG A 222 -16.62 -22.32 -15.30
N ARG A 223 -15.67 -21.58 -14.71
CA ARG A 223 -15.62 -20.11 -14.72
C ARG A 223 -14.26 -19.66 -15.22
N GLU A 224 -14.28 -19.05 -16.41
CA GLU A 224 -13.07 -18.69 -17.12
C GLU A 224 -12.63 -17.25 -16.86
N MET A 225 -11.32 -17.04 -16.92
CA MET A 225 -10.69 -15.74 -17.10
C MET A 225 -9.72 -15.79 -18.27
N PHE A 226 -9.48 -14.64 -18.87
CA PHE A 226 -8.44 -14.44 -19.88
C PHE A 226 -7.26 -13.72 -19.19
N GLY A 227 -6.01 -14.18 -19.44
CA GLY A 227 -4.77 -13.63 -18.91
C GLY A 227 -3.68 -13.54 -19.95
#